data_9f8d490a040f7c39397219a565e43e2a
#
_entry.id   9f8d490a040f7c39397219a565e43e2a
#
_cell.length_a   1.000
_cell.length_b   1.000
_cell.length_c   1.000
_cell.angle_alpha   90.00
_cell.angle_beta   90.00
_cell.angle_gamma   90.00
#
_symmetry.space_group_name_H-M   'P 1'
#
loop_
_entity.id
_entity.type
_entity.pdbx_description
1 polymer ?
#
loop_
_entity_poly.entity_id
_entity_poly.type
_entity_poly.pdbx_seq_one_letter_code
_entity_poly.pdbx_strand_id
1 'polypeptide(L)'
;DTFAVVGGRFTHHLSVDLPTTYVLVFPNYSELPVFAESGAEVTVTGDASHLKEIEVKGTELNKLMTQFRLQTAEQTPPEARKTAAQFIRDHADSPAALYVLNRHFVQAVPPDYGEAATLVAELLKQRPADKRLTELSKQLQGLHTLDEGATLPRFSATDINGHPVSNAILDGRLNVMHPWASWNYDSQSMLRKLQRLQREYGSDRLKILSISVDASTADCRRNFERDSLKWSC
;
A
#
# COMPACT_ATOMS: atom_id res chain seq x y z
N ASP A 1 13.41 -10.39 7.62
CA ASP A 1 13.93 -11.25 8.70
C ASP A 1 12.86 -11.42 9.77
N THR A 2 12.92 -12.55 10.50
CA THR A 2 12.06 -12.82 11.65
C THR A 2 12.95 -13.14 12.85
N PHE A 3 12.62 -12.60 14.01
CA PHE A 3 13.33 -12.89 15.25
C PHE A 3 12.35 -13.16 16.40
N ALA A 4 12.80 -13.96 17.37
CA ALA A 4 12.00 -14.31 18.52
C ALA A 4 12.21 -13.32 19.68
N VAL A 5 11.15 -13.05 20.42
CA VAL A 5 11.20 -12.34 21.69
C VAL A 5 11.32 -13.38 22.82
N VAL A 6 12.41 -13.36 23.58
CA VAL A 6 12.69 -14.31 24.65
C VAL A 6 12.80 -13.54 25.97
N GLY A 7 11.98 -13.93 26.96
CA GLY A 7 11.96 -13.22 28.24
C GLY A 7 11.65 -11.72 28.14
N GLY A 8 10.82 -11.34 27.16
CA GLY A 8 10.46 -9.95 26.90
C GLY A 8 11.56 -9.11 26.22
N ARG A 9 12.61 -9.73 25.71
CA ARG A 9 13.75 -9.06 25.08
C ARG A 9 14.06 -9.62 23.70
N PHE A 10 14.57 -8.77 22.82
CA PHE A 10 15.15 -9.15 21.54
C PHE A 10 16.37 -8.26 21.26
N THR A 11 17.27 -8.74 20.45
CA THR A 11 18.38 -7.97 19.90
C THR A 11 18.53 -8.36 18.44
N HIS A 12 18.68 -7.39 17.57
CA HIS A 12 18.90 -7.61 16.14
C HIS A 12 19.96 -6.67 15.62
N HIS A 13 20.90 -7.19 14.83
CA HIS A 13 21.98 -6.42 14.24
C HIS A 13 21.69 -6.22 12.75
N LEU A 14 21.75 -4.97 12.32
CA LEU A 14 21.54 -4.59 10.94
C LEU A 14 22.80 -3.92 10.40
N SER A 15 23.15 -4.23 9.17
CA SER A 15 24.17 -3.48 8.43
C SER A 15 23.48 -2.43 7.57
N VAL A 16 23.77 -1.16 7.82
CA VAL A 16 23.18 -0.03 7.09
C VAL A 16 24.28 0.90 6.60
N ASP A 17 24.32 1.17 5.31
CA ASP A 17 25.28 2.11 4.70
C ASP A 17 24.73 3.55 4.73
N LEU A 18 23.41 3.69 4.66
CA LEU A 18 22.69 4.98 4.67
C LEU A 18 21.50 4.90 5.64
N PRO A 19 21.06 6.04 6.21
CA PRO A 19 19.86 6.08 7.02
C PRO A 19 18.68 5.40 6.33
N THR A 20 18.15 4.37 6.95
CA THR A 20 17.14 3.47 6.36
C THR A 20 15.98 3.31 7.33
N THR A 21 14.77 3.28 6.75
CA THR A 21 13.55 3.00 7.51
C THR A 21 13.27 1.51 7.47
N TYR A 22 13.21 0.89 8.63
CA TYR A 22 12.69 -0.46 8.83
C TYR A 22 11.29 -0.40 9.42
N VAL A 23 10.50 -1.41 9.15
CA VAL A 23 9.18 -1.58 9.75
C VAL A 23 9.19 -2.85 10.58
N LEU A 24 9.03 -2.68 11.89
CA LEU A 24 8.84 -3.79 12.80
C LEU A 24 7.37 -4.20 12.75
N VAL A 25 7.10 -5.43 12.29
CA VAL A 25 5.75 -5.99 12.18
C VAL A 25 5.51 -6.93 13.34
N PHE A 26 4.49 -6.64 14.13
CA PHE A 26 4.08 -7.47 15.27
C PHE A 26 3.16 -8.62 14.82
N PRO A 27 2.97 -9.67 15.67
CA PRO A 27 2.11 -10.80 15.33
C PRO A 27 0.65 -10.46 15.01
N ASN A 28 0.16 -9.32 15.49
CA ASN A 28 -1.16 -8.78 15.18
C ASN A 28 -1.18 -7.90 13.91
N TYR A 29 -0.10 -7.92 13.12
CA TYR A 29 0.10 -7.12 11.90
C TYR A 29 0.17 -5.60 12.13
N SER A 30 0.25 -5.13 13.37
CA SER A 30 0.56 -3.72 13.59
C SER A 30 2.02 -3.43 13.25
N GLU A 31 2.28 -2.21 12.80
CA GLU A 31 3.56 -1.78 12.27
C GLU A 31 4.15 -0.65 13.10
N LEU A 32 5.46 -0.72 13.33
CA LEU A 32 6.23 0.30 14.02
C LEU A 32 7.43 0.70 13.16
N PRO A 33 7.54 1.95 12.69
CA PRO A 33 8.72 2.41 11.97
C PRO A 33 9.90 2.56 12.91
N VAL A 34 11.06 2.11 12.45
CA VAL A 34 12.36 2.22 13.13
C VAL A 34 13.36 2.79 12.13
N PHE A 35 13.94 3.91 12.47
CA PHE A 35 14.97 4.57 11.65
C PHE A 35 16.34 4.14 12.15
N ALA A 36 17.09 3.43 11.30
CA ALA A 36 18.42 2.94 11.57
C ALA A 36 19.48 3.79 10.86
N GLU A 37 20.52 4.11 11.56
CA GLU A 37 21.69 4.84 11.06
C GLU A 37 22.97 4.05 11.42
N SER A 38 24.02 4.20 10.61
CA SER A 38 25.28 3.50 10.85
C SER A 38 25.86 3.87 12.22
N GLY A 39 26.19 2.86 13.03
CA GLY A 39 26.75 3.02 14.36
C GLY A 39 25.75 3.43 15.44
N ALA A 40 24.47 3.61 15.13
CA ALA A 40 23.46 3.93 16.12
C ALA A 40 22.95 2.67 16.85
N GLU A 41 22.71 2.81 18.15
CA GLU A 41 21.98 1.83 18.94
C GLU A 41 20.53 2.33 19.12
N VAL A 42 19.58 1.55 18.62
CA VAL A 42 18.16 1.86 18.72
C VAL A 42 17.50 0.96 19.74
N THR A 43 16.81 1.57 20.69
CA THR A 43 16.07 0.88 21.75
C THR A 43 14.58 1.01 21.51
N VAL A 44 13.88 -0.12 21.48
CA VAL A 44 12.41 -0.21 21.40
C VAL A 44 11.91 -0.67 22.76
N THR A 45 11.06 0.14 23.39
CA THR A 45 10.56 -0.15 24.75
C THR A 45 9.04 0.07 24.76
N GLY A 46 8.31 -0.88 25.32
CA GLY A 46 6.87 -0.76 25.50
C GLY A 46 6.22 -2.04 25.95
N ASP A 47 4.91 -1.96 26.18
CA ASP A 47 4.05 -3.09 26.51
C ASP A 47 3.42 -3.65 25.24
N ALA A 48 3.53 -4.97 25.04
CA ALA A 48 2.95 -5.65 23.88
C ALA A 48 1.41 -5.57 23.84
N SER A 49 0.75 -5.27 24.95
CA SER A 49 -0.70 -5.01 24.99
C SER A 49 -1.08 -3.56 24.62
N HIS A 50 -0.09 -2.64 24.61
CA HIS A 50 -0.27 -1.21 24.35
C HIS A 50 0.68 -0.72 23.25
N LEU A 51 0.64 -1.34 22.08
CA LEU A 51 1.57 -1.07 20.97
C LEU A 51 1.60 0.38 20.49
N LYS A 52 0.52 1.14 20.72
CA LYS A 52 0.46 2.57 20.38
C LYS A 52 1.42 3.41 21.25
N GLU A 53 1.73 2.97 22.45
CA GLU A 53 2.56 3.66 23.43
C GLU A 53 4.05 3.28 23.35
N ILE A 54 4.42 2.39 22.45
CA ILE A 54 5.82 1.97 22.26
C ILE A 54 6.70 3.18 21.95
N GLU A 55 7.79 3.29 22.68
CA GLU A 55 8.82 4.29 22.46
C GLU A 55 9.98 3.70 21.65
N VAL A 56 10.46 4.47 20.68
CA VAL A 56 11.69 4.17 19.93
C VAL A 56 12.69 5.29 20.16
N LYS A 57 13.86 4.94 20.70
CA LYS A 57 14.94 5.86 21.08
C LYS A 57 16.23 5.48 20.35
N GLY A 58 17.25 6.35 20.42
CA GLY A 58 18.60 6.11 19.90
C GLY A 58 18.98 7.02 18.74
N THR A 59 18.01 7.55 17.98
CA THR A 59 18.26 8.58 16.97
C THR A 59 17.23 9.71 17.08
N GLU A 60 17.56 10.88 16.56
CA GLU A 60 16.62 12.02 16.55
C GLU A 60 15.38 11.71 15.70
N LEU A 61 15.54 10.97 14.60
CA LEU A 61 14.41 10.52 13.77
C LEU A 61 13.44 9.61 14.53
N ASN A 62 13.95 8.70 15.34
CA ASN A 62 13.11 7.82 16.16
C ASN A 62 12.35 8.59 17.24
N LYS A 63 13.01 9.57 17.88
CA LYS A 63 12.33 10.45 18.85
C LYS A 63 11.23 11.26 18.19
N LEU A 64 11.52 11.89 17.04
CA LEU A 64 10.59 12.65 16.26
C LEU A 64 9.36 11.81 15.85
N MET A 65 9.59 10.61 15.36
CA MET A 65 8.51 9.71 14.95
C MET A 65 7.69 9.20 16.15
N THR A 66 8.32 8.95 17.28
CA THR A 66 7.62 8.60 18.53
C THR A 66 6.71 9.74 18.98
N GLN A 67 7.19 10.99 18.98
CA GLN A 67 6.38 12.16 19.30
C GLN A 67 5.18 12.29 18.37
N PHE A 68 5.39 12.17 17.06
CA PHE A 68 4.31 12.20 16.07
C PHE A 68 3.26 11.11 16.31
N ARG A 69 3.68 9.88 16.56
CA ARG A 69 2.77 8.76 16.83
C ARG A 69 1.94 8.97 18.09
N LEU A 70 2.57 9.42 19.19
CA LEU A 70 1.87 9.72 20.44
C LEU A 70 0.89 10.88 20.27
N GLN A 71 1.28 11.94 19.54
CA GLN A 71 0.41 13.07 19.25
C GLN A 71 -0.83 12.66 18.46
N THR A 72 -0.70 11.71 17.53
CA THR A 72 -1.79 11.28 16.65
C THR A 72 -2.61 10.10 17.19
N ALA A 73 -2.17 9.46 18.28
CA ALA A 73 -2.74 8.21 18.80
C ALA A 73 -4.24 8.30 19.13
N GLU A 74 -4.68 9.46 19.63
CA GLU A 74 -6.06 9.70 20.07
C GLU A 74 -6.85 10.62 19.10
N GLN A 75 -6.23 11.01 17.97
CA GLN A 75 -6.88 11.85 16.97
C GLN A 75 -7.84 11.05 16.09
N THR A 76 -8.91 11.68 15.66
CA THR A 76 -9.77 11.13 14.61
C THR A 76 -9.03 11.05 13.28
N PRO A 77 -9.42 10.17 12.34
CA PRO A 77 -8.74 10.03 11.05
C PRO A 77 -8.55 11.34 10.28
N PRO A 78 -9.53 12.28 10.21
CA PRO A 78 -9.31 13.57 9.56
C PRO A 78 -8.30 14.46 10.28
N GLU A 79 -8.31 14.48 11.63
CA GLU A 79 -7.35 15.24 12.42
C GLU A 79 -5.94 14.68 12.26
N ALA A 80 -5.78 13.35 12.32
CA ALA A 80 -4.51 12.70 12.13
C ALA A 80 -3.92 12.97 10.73
N ARG A 81 -4.75 13.02 9.68
CA ARG A 81 -4.32 13.42 8.33
C ARG A 81 -3.84 14.87 8.30
N LYS A 82 -4.55 15.78 8.94
CA LYS A 82 -4.13 17.19 9.01
C LYS A 82 -2.79 17.34 9.74
N THR A 83 -2.62 16.66 10.86
CA THR A 83 -1.38 16.63 11.63
C THR A 83 -0.25 16.00 10.80
N ALA A 84 -0.54 14.93 10.05
CA ALA A 84 0.42 14.28 9.15
C ALA A 84 0.86 15.20 8.01
N ALA A 85 -0.06 15.93 7.36
CA ALA A 85 0.28 16.88 6.31
C ALA A 85 1.19 17.99 6.84
N GLN A 86 0.89 18.53 8.04
CA GLN A 86 1.74 19.53 8.68
C GLN A 86 3.12 18.96 9.03
N PHE A 87 3.18 17.77 9.62
CA PHE A 87 4.44 17.08 9.92
C PHE A 87 5.33 16.91 8.69
N ILE A 88 4.74 16.52 7.56
CA ILE A 88 5.47 16.35 6.29
C ILE A 88 6.08 17.67 5.82
N ARG A 89 5.35 18.78 5.94
CA ARG A 89 5.84 20.12 5.58
C ARG A 89 6.96 20.60 6.50
N ASP A 90 6.79 20.40 7.81
CA ASP A 90 7.76 20.86 8.82
C ASP A 90 9.06 20.04 8.80
N HIS A 91 9.01 18.81 8.29
CA HIS A 91 10.14 17.88 8.25
C HIS A 91 10.44 17.37 6.85
N ALA A 92 10.31 18.24 5.85
CA ALA A 92 10.39 17.90 4.43
C ALA A 92 11.71 17.26 3.99
N ASP A 93 12.80 17.48 4.69
CA ASP A 93 14.13 16.91 4.46
C ASP A 93 14.32 15.53 5.14
N SER A 94 13.39 15.16 6.02
CA SER A 94 13.48 13.94 6.83
C SER A 94 12.95 12.69 6.09
N PRO A 95 13.59 11.52 6.22
CA PRO A 95 13.02 10.25 5.81
C PRO A 95 11.67 9.92 6.47
N ALA A 96 11.42 10.45 7.67
CA ALA A 96 10.15 10.29 8.38
C ALA A 96 8.98 10.92 7.63
N ALA A 97 9.20 12.06 6.94
CA ALA A 97 8.16 12.69 6.12
C ALA A 97 7.64 11.75 5.03
N LEU A 98 8.53 11.02 4.34
CA LEU A 98 8.13 10.06 3.32
C LEU A 98 7.38 8.87 3.89
N TYR A 99 7.79 8.38 5.06
CA TYR A 99 7.06 7.32 5.76
C TYR A 99 5.64 7.77 6.15
N VAL A 100 5.51 8.95 6.76
CA VAL A 100 4.21 9.51 7.18
C VAL A 100 3.32 9.75 5.95
N LEU A 101 3.86 10.26 4.85
CA LEU A 101 3.13 10.44 3.59
C LEU A 101 2.56 9.10 3.09
N ASN A 102 3.39 8.09 2.98
CA ASN A 102 2.93 6.78 2.55
C ASN A 102 1.85 6.21 3.47
N ARG A 103 2.06 6.28 4.79
CA ARG A 103 1.16 5.67 5.78
C ARG A 103 -0.20 6.37 5.86
N HIS A 104 -0.23 7.71 5.85
CA HIS A 104 -1.44 8.49 6.11
C HIS A 104 -2.21 8.90 4.85
N PHE A 105 -1.59 8.83 3.67
CA PHE A 105 -2.23 9.26 2.42
C PHE A 105 -2.27 8.17 1.37
N VAL A 106 -1.14 7.51 1.06
CA VAL A 106 -1.06 6.51 -0.02
C VAL A 106 -1.67 5.18 0.40
N GLN A 107 -1.31 4.68 1.59
CA GLN A 107 -1.77 3.39 2.14
C GLN A 107 -2.96 3.52 3.08
N ALA A 108 -3.49 4.72 3.25
CA ALA A 108 -4.67 4.95 4.07
C ALA A 108 -5.92 4.28 3.47
N VAL A 109 -6.92 4.04 4.30
CA VAL A 109 -8.21 3.48 3.86
C VAL A 109 -9.32 4.45 4.26
N PRO A 110 -10.00 5.13 3.30
CA PRO A 110 -9.61 5.21 1.89
C PRO A 110 -8.31 6.01 1.66
N PRO A 111 -7.57 5.77 0.58
CA PRO A 111 -6.39 6.57 0.23
C PRO A 111 -6.78 7.98 -0.21
N ASP A 112 -5.85 8.91 -0.08
CA ASP A 112 -5.98 10.29 -0.55
C ASP A 112 -4.83 10.61 -1.51
N TYR A 113 -4.96 10.16 -2.74
CA TYR A 113 -3.93 10.34 -3.76
C TYR A 113 -3.79 11.80 -4.20
N GLY A 114 -4.86 12.61 -4.10
CA GLY A 114 -4.83 14.03 -4.43
C GLY A 114 -3.94 14.82 -3.48
N GLU A 115 -4.16 14.69 -2.16
CA GLU A 115 -3.30 15.34 -1.18
C GLU A 115 -1.89 14.73 -1.17
N ALA A 116 -1.75 13.41 -1.37
CA ALA A 116 -0.44 12.78 -1.52
C ALA A 116 0.37 13.39 -2.66
N ALA A 117 -0.24 13.60 -3.83
CA ALA A 117 0.41 14.22 -4.98
C ALA A 117 0.83 15.67 -4.70
N THR A 118 -0.02 16.43 -4.00
CA THR A 118 0.28 17.80 -3.58
C THR A 118 1.49 17.84 -2.65
N LEU A 119 1.51 16.99 -1.61
CA LEU A 119 2.61 16.91 -0.67
C LEU A 119 3.92 16.46 -1.34
N VAL A 120 3.86 15.47 -2.24
CA VAL A 120 5.04 15.05 -3.01
C VAL A 120 5.59 16.18 -3.87
N ALA A 121 4.72 16.97 -4.51
CA ALA A 121 5.15 18.12 -5.30
C ALA A 121 5.82 19.21 -4.42
N GLU A 122 5.32 19.44 -3.20
CA GLU A 122 5.94 20.32 -2.22
C GLU A 122 7.32 19.81 -1.78
N LEU A 123 7.45 18.51 -1.48
CA LEU A 123 8.72 17.88 -1.11
C LEU A 123 9.75 17.94 -2.26
N LEU A 124 9.32 17.73 -3.50
CA LEU A 124 10.19 17.81 -4.69
C LEU A 124 10.75 19.21 -4.93
N LYS A 125 10.05 20.28 -4.52
CA LYS A 125 10.60 21.63 -4.57
C LYS A 125 11.83 21.81 -3.68
N GLN A 126 11.85 21.11 -2.53
CA GLN A 126 12.96 21.15 -1.58
C GLN A 126 14.04 20.12 -1.91
N ARG A 127 13.64 18.96 -2.45
CA ARG A 127 14.52 17.83 -2.79
C ARG A 127 14.35 17.38 -4.25
N PRO A 128 14.71 18.23 -5.24
CA PRO A 128 14.43 17.94 -6.66
C PRO A 128 15.19 16.72 -7.20
N ALA A 129 16.30 16.33 -6.58
CA ALA A 129 17.10 15.17 -6.97
C ALA A 129 16.71 13.86 -6.28
N ASP A 130 15.70 13.86 -5.42
CA ASP A 130 15.26 12.64 -4.72
C ASP A 130 14.51 11.72 -5.68
N LYS A 131 15.17 10.61 -6.05
CA LYS A 131 14.63 9.62 -6.98
C LYS A 131 13.37 8.92 -6.45
N ARG A 132 13.27 8.73 -5.13
CA ARG A 132 12.10 8.08 -4.50
C ARG A 132 10.87 8.97 -4.61
N LEU A 133 11.02 10.27 -4.36
CA LEU A 133 9.93 11.24 -4.53
C LEU A 133 9.54 11.38 -6.01
N THR A 134 10.51 11.37 -6.93
CA THR A 134 10.24 11.43 -8.37
C THR A 134 9.44 10.20 -8.82
N GLU A 135 9.81 9.02 -8.37
CA GLU A 135 9.10 7.79 -8.71
C GLU A 135 7.69 7.77 -8.10
N LEU A 136 7.56 8.14 -6.82
CA LEU A 136 6.26 8.25 -6.17
C LEU A 136 5.36 9.27 -6.86
N SER A 137 5.90 10.41 -7.31
CA SER A 137 5.13 11.39 -8.09
C SER A 137 4.55 10.79 -9.37
N LYS A 138 5.34 10.02 -10.12
CA LYS A 138 4.86 9.32 -11.33
C LYS A 138 3.76 8.30 -11.01
N GLN A 139 3.93 7.53 -9.94
CA GLN A 139 2.93 6.55 -9.51
C GLN A 139 1.61 7.24 -9.11
N LEU A 140 1.68 8.32 -8.34
CA LEU A 140 0.50 9.09 -7.93
C LEU A 140 -0.21 9.74 -9.11
N GLN A 141 0.52 10.25 -10.11
CA GLN A 141 -0.08 10.76 -11.35
C GLN A 141 -0.88 9.67 -12.07
N GLY A 142 -0.35 8.43 -12.13
CA GLY A 142 -1.06 7.29 -12.69
C GLY A 142 -2.33 6.94 -11.92
N LEU A 143 -2.28 6.98 -10.58
CA LEU A 143 -3.42 6.67 -9.72
C LEU A 143 -4.52 7.75 -9.78
N HIS A 144 -4.15 9.01 -9.86
CA HIS A 144 -5.12 10.12 -9.99
C HIS A 144 -5.95 10.03 -11.28
N THR A 145 -5.43 9.40 -12.34
CA THR A 145 -6.19 9.13 -13.56
C THR A 145 -7.27 8.03 -13.39
N LEU A 146 -7.34 7.39 -12.23
CA LEU A 146 -8.30 6.34 -11.88
C LEU A 146 -9.37 6.80 -10.89
N ASP A 147 -9.48 8.09 -10.63
CA ASP A 147 -10.51 8.65 -9.76
C ASP A 147 -11.93 8.39 -10.33
N GLU A 148 -12.92 8.43 -9.45
CA GLU A 148 -14.32 8.27 -9.84
C GLU A 148 -14.71 9.30 -10.92
N GLY A 149 -15.30 8.81 -12.00
CA GLY A 149 -15.65 9.62 -13.18
C GLY A 149 -14.51 9.80 -14.19
N ALA A 150 -13.29 9.34 -13.90
CA ALA A 150 -12.21 9.38 -14.86
C ALA A 150 -12.37 8.33 -15.97
N THR A 151 -11.75 8.60 -17.11
CA THR A 151 -11.70 7.63 -18.22
C THR A 151 -10.64 6.57 -17.94
N LEU A 152 -11.01 5.30 -18.06
CA LEU A 152 -10.06 4.20 -17.89
C LEU A 152 -8.84 4.36 -18.84
N PRO A 153 -7.62 4.36 -18.34
CA PRO A 153 -6.42 4.42 -19.17
C PRO A 153 -6.35 3.27 -20.17
N ARG A 154 -5.74 3.52 -21.32
CA ARG A 154 -5.50 2.44 -22.29
C ARG A 154 -4.49 1.44 -21.72
N PHE A 155 -4.82 0.18 -21.85
CA PHE A 155 -3.91 -0.93 -21.48
C PHE A 155 -3.85 -1.97 -22.58
N SER A 156 -2.76 -2.72 -22.60
CA SER A 156 -2.57 -3.91 -23.42
C SER A 156 -1.88 -4.95 -22.55
N ALA A 157 -2.43 -6.16 -22.51
CA ALA A 157 -1.94 -7.28 -21.72
C ALA A 157 -2.16 -8.59 -22.46
N THR A 158 -1.77 -9.68 -21.86
CA THR A 158 -2.02 -11.04 -22.36
C THR A 158 -2.76 -11.81 -21.26
N ASP A 159 -3.84 -12.49 -21.63
CA ASP A 159 -4.59 -13.34 -20.69
C ASP A 159 -3.83 -14.65 -20.35
N ILE A 160 -4.38 -15.40 -19.40
CA ILE A 160 -3.81 -16.69 -18.97
C ILE A 160 -3.73 -17.75 -20.07
N ASN A 161 -4.42 -17.55 -21.20
CA ASN A 161 -4.41 -18.43 -22.35
C ASN A 161 -3.49 -17.95 -23.49
N GLY A 162 -2.82 -16.80 -23.31
CA GLY A 162 -1.93 -16.21 -24.29
C GLY A 162 -2.63 -15.30 -25.31
N HIS A 163 -3.92 -14.96 -25.13
CA HIS A 163 -4.63 -14.05 -26.02
C HIS A 163 -4.39 -12.59 -25.63
N PRO A 164 -4.26 -11.69 -26.61
CA PRO A 164 -4.13 -10.26 -26.33
C PRO A 164 -5.42 -9.69 -25.74
N VAL A 165 -5.30 -8.88 -24.71
CA VAL A 165 -6.38 -8.22 -23.97
C VAL A 165 -6.13 -6.72 -23.91
N SER A 166 -7.14 -5.93 -24.17
CA SER A 166 -7.08 -4.47 -24.08
C SER A 166 -8.43 -3.88 -23.63
N ASN A 167 -8.52 -2.57 -23.54
CA ASN A 167 -9.78 -1.86 -23.27
C ASN A 167 -10.95 -2.31 -24.18
N ALA A 168 -10.66 -2.82 -25.37
CA ALA A 168 -11.68 -3.24 -26.33
C ALA A 168 -12.58 -4.37 -25.83
N ILE A 169 -12.17 -5.14 -24.83
CA ILE A 169 -13.03 -6.17 -24.22
C ILE A 169 -14.08 -5.60 -23.27
N LEU A 170 -13.93 -4.35 -22.86
CA LEU A 170 -14.82 -3.67 -21.92
C LEU A 170 -15.85 -2.85 -22.72
N ASP A 171 -16.66 -3.52 -23.53
CA ASP A 171 -17.66 -2.94 -24.44
C ASP A 171 -19.10 -3.16 -23.94
N GLY A 172 -19.28 -3.67 -22.75
CA GLY A 172 -20.58 -3.89 -22.13
C GLY A 172 -21.21 -2.60 -21.56
N ARG A 173 -22.50 -2.67 -21.21
CA ARG A 173 -23.16 -1.60 -20.46
C ARG A 173 -22.57 -1.41 -19.07
N LEU A 174 -22.18 -2.51 -18.43
CA LEU A 174 -21.46 -2.56 -17.18
C LEU A 174 -20.14 -3.29 -17.41
N ASN A 175 -19.06 -2.67 -16.97
CA ASN A 175 -17.73 -3.24 -17.09
C ASN A 175 -17.12 -3.33 -15.69
N VAL A 176 -16.57 -4.48 -15.33
CA VAL A 176 -15.93 -4.72 -14.03
C VAL A 176 -14.50 -5.17 -14.27
N MET A 177 -13.56 -4.40 -13.76
CA MET A 177 -12.17 -4.84 -13.58
C MET A 177 -11.99 -5.31 -12.13
N HIS A 178 -11.58 -6.55 -11.95
CA HIS A 178 -11.48 -7.16 -10.62
C HIS A 178 -10.06 -7.66 -10.36
N PRO A 179 -9.23 -6.95 -9.58
CA PRO A 179 -7.97 -7.49 -9.07
C PRO A 179 -8.25 -8.59 -8.04
N TRP A 180 -7.52 -9.71 -8.13
CA TRP A 180 -7.75 -10.85 -7.24
C TRP A 180 -6.47 -11.67 -7.07
N ALA A 181 -6.48 -12.54 -6.05
CA ALA A 181 -5.42 -13.50 -5.82
C ALA A 181 -5.99 -14.85 -5.37
N SER A 182 -5.33 -15.93 -5.76
CA SER A 182 -5.74 -17.30 -5.41
C SER A 182 -5.65 -17.60 -3.91
N TRP A 183 -4.79 -16.89 -3.20
CA TRP A 183 -4.57 -17.02 -1.75
C TRP A 183 -5.49 -16.09 -0.91
N ASN A 184 -6.23 -15.17 -1.55
CA ASN A 184 -7.11 -14.23 -0.84
C ASN A 184 -8.57 -14.70 -0.91
N TYR A 185 -9.13 -15.06 0.23
CA TYR A 185 -10.50 -15.60 0.34
C TYR A 185 -11.56 -14.61 -0.14
N ASP A 186 -11.43 -13.33 0.20
CA ASP A 186 -12.43 -12.31 -0.15
C ASP A 186 -12.47 -12.06 -1.65
N SER A 187 -11.31 -12.00 -2.30
CA SER A 187 -11.25 -11.84 -3.75
C SER A 187 -11.79 -13.07 -4.49
N GLN A 188 -11.55 -14.28 -3.99
CA GLN A 188 -12.19 -15.50 -4.53
C GLN A 188 -13.71 -15.50 -4.32
N SER A 189 -14.17 -15.03 -3.15
CA SER A 189 -15.61 -14.88 -2.89
C SER A 189 -16.25 -13.90 -3.85
N MET A 190 -15.53 -12.81 -4.19
CA MET A 190 -15.99 -11.83 -5.17
C MET A 190 -16.07 -12.43 -6.59
N LEU A 191 -15.09 -13.25 -7.01
CA LEU A 191 -15.17 -13.95 -8.31
C LEU A 191 -16.46 -14.77 -8.45
N ARG A 192 -16.86 -15.50 -7.41
CA ARG A 192 -18.09 -16.27 -7.40
C ARG A 192 -19.35 -15.40 -7.45
N LYS A 193 -19.31 -14.23 -6.81
CA LYS A 193 -20.41 -13.24 -6.89
C LYS A 193 -20.51 -12.67 -8.32
N LEU A 194 -19.39 -12.31 -8.92
CA LEU A 194 -19.32 -11.79 -10.29
C LEU A 194 -19.82 -12.83 -11.29
N GLN A 195 -19.46 -14.11 -11.12
CA GLN A 195 -19.96 -15.19 -11.97
C GLN A 195 -21.50 -15.32 -11.91
N ARG A 196 -22.06 -15.17 -10.72
CA ARG A 196 -23.51 -15.20 -10.51
C ARG A 196 -24.19 -14.04 -11.22
N LEU A 197 -23.66 -12.84 -11.04
CA LEU A 197 -24.17 -11.63 -11.70
C LEU A 197 -24.05 -11.73 -13.23
N GLN A 198 -22.95 -12.26 -13.77
CA GLN A 198 -22.81 -12.42 -15.22
C GLN A 198 -23.80 -13.44 -15.80
N ARG A 199 -24.13 -14.51 -15.05
CA ARG A 199 -25.20 -15.45 -15.46
C ARG A 199 -26.57 -14.80 -15.45
N GLU A 200 -26.86 -13.92 -14.50
CA GLU A 200 -28.12 -13.22 -14.35
C GLU A 200 -28.32 -12.15 -15.42
N TYR A 201 -27.32 -11.32 -15.66
CA TYR A 201 -27.41 -10.18 -16.58
C TYR A 201 -26.99 -10.47 -18.01
N GLY A 202 -26.25 -11.56 -18.24
CA GLY A 202 -25.68 -11.95 -19.52
C GLY A 202 -24.33 -11.26 -19.82
N SER A 203 -23.49 -11.98 -20.55
CA SER A 203 -22.13 -11.52 -20.90
C SER A 203 -22.10 -10.30 -21.83
N ASP A 204 -23.19 -10.01 -22.53
CA ASP A 204 -23.30 -8.83 -23.40
C ASP A 204 -23.57 -7.55 -22.62
N ARG A 205 -24.18 -7.68 -21.44
CA ARG A 205 -24.48 -6.53 -20.57
C ARG A 205 -23.43 -6.31 -19.50
N LEU A 206 -22.85 -7.39 -18.96
CA LEU A 206 -21.82 -7.34 -17.92
C LEU A 206 -20.53 -7.98 -18.46
N LYS A 207 -19.55 -7.14 -18.78
CA LYS A 207 -18.19 -7.57 -19.13
C LYS A 207 -17.34 -7.59 -17.88
N ILE A 208 -16.54 -8.63 -17.72
CA ILE A 208 -15.64 -8.79 -16.59
C ILE A 208 -14.23 -9.03 -17.13
N LEU A 209 -13.27 -8.34 -16.55
CA LEU A 209 -11.85 -8.59 -16.68
C LEU A 209 -11.27 -8.84 -15.29
N SER A 210 -10.75 -10.01 -15.06
CA SER A 210 -9.99 -10.28 -13.82
C SER A 210 -8.52 -10.05 -14.03
N ILE A 211 -7.86 -9.48 -13.02
CA ILE A 211 -6.41 -9.22 -13.01
C ILE A 211 -5.83 -9.99 -11.84
N SER A 212 -5.11 -11.09 -12.12
CA SER A 212 -4.43 -11.84 -11.06
C SER A 212 -3.18 -11.12 -10.59
N VAL A 213 -3.01 -11.05 -9.27
CA VAL A 213 -1.77 -10.61 -8.63
C VAL A 213 -0.99 -11.80 -8.04
N ASP A 214 -1.31 -13.02 -8.46
CA ASP A 214 -0.57 -14.21 -8.10
C ASP A 214 0.84 -14.18 -8.71
N ALA A 215 1.82 -14.67 -7.96
CA ALA A 215 3.19 -14.82 -8.45
C ALA A 215 3.32 -15.92 -9.52
N SER A 216 2.33 -16.83 -9.60
CA SER A 216 2.31 -17.97 -10.52
C SER A 216 1.07 -17.95 -11.40
N THR A 217 1.28 -17.89 -12.71
CA THR A 217 0.19 -18.05 -13.70
C THR A 217 -0.51 -19.40 -13.59
N ALA A 218 0.20 -20.45 -13.15
CA ALA A 218 -0.38 -21.77 -12.96
C ALA A 218 -1.42 -21.79 -11.82
N ASP A 219 -1.20 -21.02 -10.74
CA ASP A 219 -2.15 -20.91 -9.64
C ASP A 219 -3.41 -20.16 -10.07
N CYS A 220 -3.25 -19.07 -10.81
CA CYS A 220 -4.34 -18.33 -11.41
C CYS A 220 -5.19 -19.27 -12.30
N ARG A 221 -4.55 -19.97 -13.24
CA ARG A 221 -5.23 -20.88 -14.18
C ARG A 221 -6.04 -21.97 -13.45
N ARG A 222 -5.42 -22.67 -12.48
CA ARG A 222 -6.11 -23.72 -11.71
C ARG A 222 -7.39 -23.22 -11.04
N ASN A 223 -7.35 -22.01 -10.47
CA ASN A 223 -8.53 -21.44 -9.82
C ASN A 223 -9.61 -21.06 -10.82
N PHE A 224 -9.23 -20.47 -11.96
CA PHE A 224 -10.16 -20.12 -13.03
C PHE A 224 -10.86 -21.34 -13.62
N GLU A 225 -10.12 -22.42 -13.86
CA GLU A 225 -10.65 -23.71 -14.35
C GLU A 225 -11.56 -24.37 -13.31
N ARG A 226 -11.12 -24.44 -12.05
CA ARG A 226 -11.90 -25.00 -10.94
C ARG A 226 -13.26 -24.33 -10.81
N ASP A 227 -13.32 -23.03 -10.88
CA ASP A 227 -14.55 -22.25 -10.72
C ASP A 227 -15.28 -22.04 -12.05
N SER A 228 -14.79 -22.65 -13.15
CA SER A 228 -15.36 -22.58 -14.52
C SER A 228 -15.65 -21.14 -14.99
N LEU A 229 -14.73 -20.24 -14.74
CA LEU A 229 -14.82 -18.85 -15.16
C LEU A 229 -14.54 -18.71 -16.65
N LYS A 230 -15.32 -17.89 -17.38
CA LYS A 230 -15.29 -17.82 -18.84
C LYS A 230 -14.90 -16.45 -19.40
N TRP A 231 -14.59 -15.50 -18.56
CA TRP A 231 -14.09 -14.19 -18.99
C TRP A 231 -12.55 -14.15 -18.97
N SER A 232 -11.95 -13.07 -19.47
CA SER A 232 -10.49 -12.92 -19.53
C SER A 232 -9.88 -12.64 -18.15
N CYS A 233 -8.72 -13.26 -17.90
CA CYS A 233 -7.89 -13.04 -16.72
C CYS A 233 -6.43 -12.84 -17.13
#